data_aee08aac865e7cb50d6be10a2d8f9f81
#
_entry.id   aee08aac865e7cb50d6be10a2d8f9f81
#
_cell.length_a   1.000
_cell.length_b   1.000
_cell.length_c   1.000
_cell.angle_alpha   90.00
_cell.angle_beta   90.00
_cell.angle_gamma   90.00
#
_symmetry.space_group_name_H-M   'P 1'
#
loop_
_entity.id
_entity.type
_entity.pdbx_description
1 polymer ?
#
loop_
_entity_poly.entity_id
_entity_poly.type
_entity_poly.pdbx_seq_one_letter_code
_entity_poly.pdbx_strand_id
1 'polypeptide(L)'
;MTPLEIDNLMTQVGRAMLRDQHFLRRRLKGIERSLQAGRPVEHGLEQVAAEIDRSVRRRETRLNGLPRPTYPEHLPVVERREEIKEAIAKNQVIVLCGETGSGKTTQLPKICLELGRGVAGLIGHTQPRRIAARTVAKRISEELDSPLGQTVGFKVRFADSLSENTYIKLMTDGILLAETQDDPYLEQYDTIIIDEAHERSLNIDFLLGYLKQLLPKRPELKLIITSATIDPQRFSTHFNDAPMVMVSGRTYPVEVRYRPLQSDDPEEEDLLMEEGILAAVDEVCREGRGDVLVFLSGEREIREAAEALRKHHPAETEILPLYSRLNVDEQMKVFRAHGRRRIVLTTNVAETSLTVPGIGYVVDTGYARISRYNARTKVQRLPIEAISRASAEQRKGRCGRIGPGVCVRLYGEEDFNQREEFTPPEILRTHLASVILQMKALRLGEIQDFPFIEPPDYRQIRDGYQTLHELGAIDENNELTQLGGQLARLPIDPRIGRMVLAAREEGVLEEVLIIASALTVQDPRERPADMQQAADEAHSKWRDENSDFVAYLHLWRWYDEKRAQLSTSQLRKACRASFLSYMRMREWREIYYQLKELVGELPGTPRNMQRNQKSEARNQNQGRMTK
;
A
#
# COMPACT_ATOMS: atom_id res chain seq x y z
N MET A 1 14.12 -44.47 25.26
CA MET A 1 13.50 -43.12 25.17
C MET A 1 12.04 -43.18 25.53
N THR A 2 11.61 -42.31 26.39
CA THR A 2 10.30 -42.39 27.05
C THR A 2 9.33 -41.40 26.43
N PRO A 3 8.00 -41.65 26.46
CA PRO A 3 6.97 -40.66 26.13
C PRO A 3 7.17 -39.30 26.84
N LEU A 4 7.78 -39.33 28.01
CA LEU A 4 8.09 -38.15 28.83
C LEU A 4 9.07 -37.17 28.17
N GLU A 5 10.00 -37.68 27.34
CA GLU A 5 10.94 -36.83 26.58
C GLU A 5 10.25 -36.09 25.44
N ILE A 6 9.27 -36.72 24.77
CA ILE A 6 8.46 -36.06 23.72
C ILE A 6 7.58 -34.96 24.33
N ASP A 7 6.97 -35.21 25.48
CA ASP A 7 6.15 -34.23 26.19
C ASP A 7 6.95 -33.01 26.65
N ASN A 8 8.19 -33.25 27.12
CA ASN A 8 9.10 -32.15 27.46
C ASN A 8 9.46 -31.30 26.22
N LEU A 9 9.79 -31.96 25.10
CA LEU A 9 10.05 -31.25 23.84
C LEU A 9 8.81 -30.52 23.32
N MET A 10 7.59 -31.08 23.46
CA MET A 10 6.35 -30.40 23.13
C MET A 10 6.15 -29.11 23.95
N THR A 11 6.50 -29.14 25.23
CA THR A 11 6.47 -27.94 26.10
C THR A 11 7.50 -26.90 25.64
N GLN A 12 8.72 -27.34 25.28
CA GLN A 12 9.75 -26.45 24.77
C GLN A 12 9.38 -25.80 23.44
N VAL A 13 8.63 -26.48 22.56
CA VAL A 13 8.12 -25.89 21.30
C VAL A 13 7.30 -24.62 21.59
N GLY A 14 6.56 -24.56 22.69
CA GLY A 14 5.83 -23.33 23.09
C GLY A 14 6.75 -22.12 23.36
N ARG A 15 8.05 -22.36 23.65
CA ARG A 15 9.08 -21.34 23.86
C ARG A 15 9.88 -21.00 22.59
N ALA A 16 9.68 -21.71 21.49
CA ALA A 16 10.29 -21.46 20.20
C ALA A 16 9.69 -20.23 19.51
N MET A 17 10.29 -19.78 18.39
CA MET A 17 9.71 -18.76 17.51
C MET A 17 8.38 -19.24 16.93
N LEU A 18 7.38 -18.36 16.83
CA LEU A 18 6.03 -18.71 16.38
C LEU A 18 6.01 -19.45 15.03
N ARG A 19 6.75 -18.95 14.05
CA ARG A 19 6.83 -19.56 12.72
C ARG A 19 7.34 -21.01 12.71
N ASP A 20 8.11 -21.41 13.73
CA ASP A 20 8.71 -22.74 13.80
C ASP A 20 7.80 -23.71 14.58
N GLN A 21 6.91 -23.21 15.45
CA GLN A 21 6.13 -24.01 16.38
C GLN A 21 5.23 -25.05 15.70
N HIS A 22 4.52 -24.65 14.63
CA HIS A 22 3.61 -25.56 13.93
C HIS A 22 4.36 -26.71 13.27
N PHE A 23 5.43 -26.40 12.56
CA PHE A 23 6.29 -27.39 11.92
C PHE A 23 6.92 -28.35 12.91
N LEU A 24 7.48 -27.83 14.02
CA LEU A 24 8.10 -28.62 15.07
C LEU A 24 7.09 -29.54 15.76
N ARG A 25 5.89 -29.03 16.10
CA ARG A 25 4.79 -29.85 16.65
C ARG A 25 4.38 -30.97 15.71
N ARG A 26 4.26 -30.70 14.42
CA ARG A 26 3.90 -31.71 13.41
C ARG A 26 4.96 -32.80 13.30
N ARG A 27 6.24 -32.43 13.32
CA ARG A 27 7.35 -33.41 13.32
C ARG A 27 7.35 -34.26 14.57
N LEU A 28 7.21 -33.68 15.77
CA LEU A 28 7.13 -34.42 17.03
C LEU A 28 5.96 -35.42 17.05
N LYS A 29 4.77 -35.00 16.60
CA LYS A 29 3.62 -35.92 16.46
C LYS A 29 3.89 -37.04 15.46
N GLY A 30 4.65 -36.81 14.41
CA GLY A 30 5.09 -37.82 13.46
C GLY A 30 6.06 -38.84 14.10
N ILE A 31 6.99 -38.36 14.91
CA ILE A 31 7.94 -39.18 15.69
C ILE A 31 7.18 -40.02 16.73
N GLU A 32 6.25 -39.45 17.46
CA GLU A 32 5.41 -40.12 18.44
C GLU A 32 4.62 -41.30 17.80
N ARG A 33 4.00 -41.08 16.64
CA ARG A 33 3.30 -42.15 15.90
C ARG A 33 4.28 -43.24 15.45
N SER A 34 5.51 -42.89 15.03
CA SER A 34 6.52 -43.86 14.63
C SER A 34 7.02 -44.69 15.82
N LEU A 35 7.16 -44.05 16.99
CA LEU A 35 7.52 -44.74 18.23
C LEU A 35 6.44 -45.76 18.64
N GLN A 36 5.16 -45.33 18.59
CA GLN A 36 4.01 -46.21 18.84
C GLN A 36 3.94 -47.39 17.86
N ALA A 37 4.42 -47.20 16.63
CA ALA A 37 4.52 -48.25 15.62
C ALA A 37 5.82 -49.13 15.74
N GLY A 38 6.62 -48.96 16.79
CA GLY A 38 7.85 -49.72 17.03
C GLY A 38 8.99 -49.40 16.06
N ARG A 39 8.98 -48.26 15.39
CA ARG A 39 10.04 -47.85 14.44
C ARG A 39 11.16 -47.08 15.17
N PRO A 40 12.43 -47.18 14.70
CA PRO A 40 13.53 -46.40 15.28
C PRO A 40 13.30 -44.90 15.02
N VAL A 41 13.37 -44.08 16.08
CA VAL A 41 13.07 -42.62 16.05
C VAL A 41 14.22 -41.77 16.60
N GLU A 42 15.30 -42.37 17.08
CA GLU A 42 16.40 -41.70 17.79
C GLU A 42 17.00 -40.55 17.00
N HIS A 43 17.43 -40.79 15.78
CA HIS A 43 18.02 -39.76 14.93
C HIS A 43 17.02 -38.63 14.57
N GLY A 44 15.74 -38.97 14.32
CA GLY A 44 14.69 -37.97 14.05
C GLY A 44 14.43 -37.10 15.26
N LEU A 45 14.44 -37.66 16.46
CA LEU A 45 14.21 -36.93 17.71
C LEU A 45 15.39 -36.00 18.04
N GLU A 46 16.64 -36.46 17.89
CA GLU A 46 17.83 -35.63 18.06
C GLU A 46 17.81 -34.40 17.12
N GLN A 47 17.46 -34.59 15.85
CA GLN A 47 17.35 -33.49 14.89
C GLN A 47 16.28 -32.47 15.31
N VAL A 48 15.10 -32.95 15.68
CA VAL A 48 14.02 -32.05 16.09
C VAL A 48 14.35 -31.34 17.41
N ALA A 49 14.99 -32.03 18.37
CA ALA A 49 15.43 -31.41 19.61
C ALA A 49 16.45 -30.27 19.36
N ALA A 50 17.41 -30.49 18.45
CA ALA A 50 18.38 -29.47 18.08
C ALA A 50 17.72 -28.27 17.36
N GLU A 51 16.71 -28.50 16.54
CA GLU A 51 15.93 -27.43 15.89
C GLU A 51 15.12 -26.62 16.91
N ILE A 52 14.48 -27.30 17.87
CA ILE A 52 13.75 -26.64 18.97
C ILE A 52 14.71 -25.77 19.78
N ASP A 53 15.84 -26.32 20.21
CA ASP A 53 16.83 -25.59 20.99
C ASP A 53 17.36 -24.35 20.25
N ARG A 54 17.65 -24.47 18.95
CA ARG A 54 18.05 -23.33 18.11
C ARG A 54 16.97 -22.24 18.06
N SER A 55 15.72 -22.63 17.88
CA SER A 55 14.60 -21.69 17.80
C SER A 55 14.31 -21.01 19.15
N VAL A 56 14.42 -21.75 20.27
CA VAL A 56 14.30 -21.19 21.62
C VAL A 56 15.43 -20.21 21.90
N ARG A 57 16.69 -20.57 21.62
CA ARG A 57 17.84 -19.64 21.78
C ARG A 57 17.67 -18.38 20.94
N ARG A 58 17.15 -18.51 19.73
CA ARG A 58 16.87 -17.35 18.88
C ARG A 58 15.86 -16.40 19.56
N ARG A 59 14.76 -16.94 20.12
CA ARG A 59 13.78 -16.16 20.86
C ARG A 59 14.36 -15.51 22.11
N GLU A 60 15.21 -16.22 22.86
CA GLU A 60 15.90 -15.70 24.04
C GLU A 60 16.88 -14.58 23.66
N THR A 61 17.63 -14.74 22.59
CA THR A 61 18.51 -13.68 22.07
C THR A 61 17.73 -12.43 21.71
N ARG A 62 16.57 -12.58 21.05
CA ARG A 62 15.68 -11.46 20.72
C ARG A 62 15.09 -10.80 21.98
N LEU A 63 14.74 -11.57 23.01
CA LEU A 63 14.25 -11.02 24.26
C LEU A 63 15.32 -10.18 24.97
N ASN A 64 16.54 -10.69 25.04
CA ASN A 64 17.68 -10.00 25.66
C ASN A 64 18.13 -8.76 24.87
N GLY A 65 17.96 -8.78 23.55
CA GLY A 65 18.28 -7.67 22.63
C GLY A 65 17.10 -6.73 22.35
N LEU A 66 16.00 -6.83 23.11
CA LEU A 66 14.82 -6.02 22.87
C LEU A 66 15.11 -4.52 23.07
N PRO A 67 14.89 -3.67 22.05
CA PRO A 67 15.13 -2.24 22.16
C PRO A 67 14.25 -1.58 23.22
N ARG A 68 14.80 -0.60 23.91
CA ARG A 68 14.06 0.24 24.88
C ARG A 68 13.60 1.50 24.18
N PRO A 69 12.30 1.65 23.87
CA PRO A 69 11.80 2.81 23.16
C PRO A 69 11.87 4.08 24.02
N THR A 70 12.19 5.21 23.38
CA THR A 70 11.98 6.56 23.93
C THR A 70 10.78 7.20 23.25
N TYR A 71 10.10 8.11 23.92
CA TYR A 71 8.87 8.73 23.44
C TYR A 71 8.95 10.24 23.48
N PRO A 72 8.59 10.94 22.37
CA PRO A 72 8.42 12.39 22.37
C PRO A 72 7.22 12.80 23.24
N GLU A 73 7.44 13.49 24.34
CA GLU A 73 6.41 13.84 25.33
C GLU A 73 5.25 14.68 24.78
N HIS A 74 5.49 15.43 23.70
CA HIS A 74 4.51 16.33 23.09
C HIS A 74 3.45 15.61 22.22
N LEU A 75 3.57 14.30 21.99
CA LEU A 75 2.64 13.58 21.12
C LEU A 75 1.41 13.08 21.92
N PRO A 76 0.19 13.35 21.44
CA PRO A 76 -1.04 12.95 22.14
C PRO A 76 -1.15 11.44 22.44
N VAL A 77 -0.65 10.59 21.54
CA VAL A 77 -0.64 9.12 21.76
C VAL A 77 0.23 8.72 22.93
N VAL A 78 1.24 9.50 23.28
CA VAL A 78 2.16 9.22 24.41
C VAL A 78 1.46 9.51 25.73
N GLU A 79 0.61 10.52 25.80
CA GLU A 79 -0.21 10.83 26.99
C GLU A 79 -1.14 9.66 27.35
N ARG A 80 -1.59 8.88 26.36
CA ARG A 80 -2.49 7.72 26.53
C ARG A 80 -1.72 6.37 26.47
N ARG A 81 -0.39 6.38 26.53
CA ARG A 81 0.46 5.19 26.35
C ARG A 81 0.09 4.04 27.27
N GLU A 82 -0.08 4.29 28.56
CA GLU A 82 -0.39 3.24 29.54
C GLU A 82 -1.77 2.62 29.30
N GLU A 83 -2.76 3.42 28.94
CA GLU A 83 -4.09 2.93 28.55
C GLU A 83 -4.02 2.06 27.30
N ILE A 84 -3.26 2.48 26.28
CA ILE A 84 -3.06 1.70 25.06
C ILE A 84 -2.35 0.37 25.38
N LYS A 85 -1.32 0.38 26.22
CA LYS A 85 -0.64 -0.84 26.68
C LYS A 85 -1.59 -1.81 27.37
N GLU A 86 -2.40 -1.29 28.29
CA GLU A 86 -3.38 -2.08 29.00
C GLU A 86 -4.44 -2.69 28.06
N ALA A 87 -4.93 -1.88 27.10
CA ALA A 87 -5.88 -2.34 26.10
C ALA A 87 -5.29 -3.46 25.21
N ILE A 88 -4.03 -3.31 24.72
CA ILE A 88 -3.33 -4.34 23.94
C ILE A 88 -3.10 -5.61 24.78
N ALA A 89 -2.70 -5.47 26.03
CA ALA A 89 -2.41 -6.61 26.90
C ALA A 89 -3.67 -7.46 27.13
N LYS A 90 -4.80 -6.81 27.44
CA LYS A 90 -6.06 -7.47 27.83
C LYS A 90 -6.86 -8.01 26.65
N ASN A 91 -6.76 -7.42 25.47
CA ASN A 91 -7.62 -7.72 24.33
C ASN A 91 -6.82 -8.28 23.15
N GLN A 92 -7.44 -9.15 22.37
CA GLN A 92 -6.87 -9.67 21.13
C GLN A 92 -6.93 -8.63 20.01
N VAL A 93 -8.02 -7.85 19.95
CA VAL A 93 -8.25 -6.77 18.99
C VAL A 93 -8.49 -5.48 19.73
N ILE A 94 -7.89 -4.40 19.27
CA ILE A 94 -8.20 -3.02 19.69
C ILE A 94 -8.34 -2.10 18.49
N VAL A 95 -9.16 -1.07 18.63
CA VAL A 95 -9.32 -0.01 17.65
C VAL A 95 -8.76 1.29 18.24
N LEU A 96 -7.72 1.84 17.62
CA LEU A 96 -7.09 3.08 18.05
C LEU A 96 -7.49 4.22 17.12
N CYS A 97 -8.26 5.15 17.60
CA CYS A 97 -8.79 6.27 16.84
C CYS A 97 -8.13 7.57 17.22
N GLY A 98 -7.98 8.45 16.28
CA GLY A 98 -7.47 9.79 16.56
C GLY A 98 -7.03 10.52 15.30
N GLU A 99 -6.89 11.82 15.42
CA GLU A 99 -6.50 12.67 14.32
C GLU A 99 -5.13 12.32 13.74
N THR A 100 -4.94 12.65 12.47
CA THR A 100 -3.64 12.48 11.81
C THR A 100 -2.62 13.43 12.47
N GLY A 101 -1.43 12.91 12.77
CA GLY A 101 -0.39 13.66 13.48
C GLY A 101 -0.37 13.46 15.00
N SER A 102 -1.32 12.72 15.58
CA SER A 102 -1.30 12.36 16.99
C SER A 102 -0.16 11.38 17.38
N GLY A 103 0.61 10.89 16.42
CA GLY A 103 1.74 9.99 16.63
C GLY A 103 1.41 8.51 16.57
N LYS A 104 0.16 8.10 16.28
CA LYS A 104 -0.26 6.68 16.23
C LYS A 104 0.70 5.82 15.40
N THR A 105 0.90 6.18 14.16
CA THR A 105 1.71 5.43 13.19
C THR A 105 3.14 5.16 13.64
N THR A 106 3.80 6.13 14.29
CA THR A 106 5.21 6.00 14.70
C THR A 106 5.37 5.42 16.10
N GLN A 107 4.47 5.71 17.03
CA GLN A 107 4.63 5.33 18.43
C GLN A 107 4.02 3.96 18.74
N LEU A 108 2.94 3.56 18.05
CA LEU A 108 2.26 2.31 18.32
C LEU A 108 3.14 1.05 18.19
N PRO A 109 3.99 0.90 17.14
CA PRO A 109 4.93 -0.24 17.08
C PRO A 109 5.92 -0.25 18.25
N LYS A 110 6.32 0.92 18.75
CA LYS A 110 7.21 1.06 19.92
C LYS A 110 6.51 0.65 21.21
N ILE A 111 5.23 1.00 21.37
CA ILE A 111 4.39 0.55 22.49
C ILE A 111 4.26 -0.98 22.47
N CYS A 112 4.11 -1.59 21.29
CA CYS A 112 4.11 -3.04 21.15
C CYS A 112 5.45 -3.67 21.57
N LEU A 113 6.59 -3.09 21.20
CA LEU A 113 7.91 -3.55 21.66
C LEU A 113 8.02 -3.52 23.20
N GLU A 114 7.55 -2.46 23.84
CA GLU A 114 7.57 -2.31 25.30
C GLU A 114 6.76 -3.42 26.00
N LEU A 115 5.72 -3.95 25.34
CA LEU A 115 4.94 -5.11 25.78
C LEU A 115 5.61 -6.46 25.47
N GLY A 116 6.84 -6.46 24.95
CA GLY A 116 7.56 -7.68 24.54
C GLY A 116 7.06 -8.29 23.23
N ARG A 117 6.19 -7.58 22.49
CA ARG A 117 5.79 -8.00 21.14
C ARG A 117 6.97 -7.86 20.18
N GLY A 118 6.98 -8.62 19.13
CA GLY A 118 8.12 -8.67 18.23
C GLY A 118 9.22 -9.66 18.64
N VAL A 119 9.17 -10.25 19.83
CA VAL A 119 10.15 -11.21 20.32
C VAL A 119 9.90 -12.60 19.75
N ALA A 120 8.69 -13.12 19.90
CA ALA A 120 8.31 -14.46 19.42
C ALA A 120 7.99 -14.51 17.93
N GLY A 121 7.56 -13.41 17.37
CA GLY A 121 7.24 -13.17 15.97
C GLY A 121 7.69 -11.79 15.54
N LEU A 122 7.09 -11.24 14.49
CA LEU A 122 7.26 -9.87 14.03
C LEU A 122 6.05 -9.02 14.44
N ILE A 123 6.27 -7.73 14.62
CA ILE A 123 5.22 -6.71 14.57
C ILE A 123 5.09 -6.30 13.11
N GLY A 124 4.03 -6.80 12.45
CA GLY A 124 3.67 -6.37 11.09
C GLY A 124 2.88 -5.08 11.14
N HIS A 125 3.27 -4.07 10.36
CA HIS A 125 2.60 -2.78 10.33
C HIS A 125 2.32 -2.39 8.88
N THR A 126 1.05 -2.38 8.50
CA THR A 126 0.67 -2.03 7.12
C THR A 126 0.54 -0.53 6.92
N GLN A 127 0.76 -0.11 5.70
CA GLN A 127 0.58 1.26 5.22
C GLN A 127 -0.08 1.23 3.85
N PRO A 128 -1.03 2.11 3.54
CA PRO A 128 -1.70 2.07 2.24
C PRO A 128 -0.78 2.44 1.08
N ARG A 129 0.34 3.12 1.35
CA ARG A 129 1.25 3.64 0.32
C ARG A 129 2.70 3.26 0.55
N ARG A 130 3.40 2.88 -0.54
CA ARG A 130 4.82 2.47 -0.52
C ARG A 130 5.75 3.49 0.14
N ILE A 131 5.50 4.79 -0.14
CA ILE A 131 6.31 5.88 0.41
C ILE A 131 6.08 6.00 1.91
N ALA A 132 4.84 5.92 2.36
CA ALA A 132 4.51 5.96 3.78
C ALA A 132 5.22 4.81 4.52
N ALA A 133 5.12 3.57 4.05
CA ALA A 133 5.79 2.42 4.65
C ALA A 133 7.31 2.65 4.82
N ARG A 134 7.98 3.16 3.78
CA ARG A 134 9.43 3.44 3.83
C ARG A 134 9.77 4.61 4.74
N THR A 135 9.01 5.71 4.68
CA THR A 135 9.27 6.92 5.47
C THR A 135 9.02 6.68 6.95
N VAL A 136 7.92 5.98 7.27
CA VAL A 136 7.59 5.59 8.65
C VAL A 136 8.64 4.62 9.21
N ALA A 137 9.06 3.61 8.43
CA ALA A 137 10.13 2.70 8.85
C ALA A 137 11.42 3.45 9.18
N LYS A 138 11.84 4.38 8.31
CA LYS A 138 13.01 5.22 8.55
C LYS A 138 12.84 6.06 9.82
N ARG A 139 11.69 6.68 10.02
CA ARG A 139 11.42 7.49 11.21
C ARG A 139 11.46 6.69 12.50
N ILE A 140 10.82 5.51 12.55
CA ILE A 140 10.86 4.64 13.74
C ILE A 140 12.29 4.14 13.99
N SER A 141 13.04 3.84 12.93
CA SER A 141 14.45 3.42 12.98
C SER A 141 15.33 4.49 13.64
N GLU A 142 15.15 5.77 13.22
CA GLU A 142 15.83 6.93 13.81
C GLU A 142 15.45 7.12 15.29
N GLU A 143 14.17 6.97 15.65
CA GLU A 143 13.70 7.10 17.04
C GLU A 143 14.15 5.94 17.96
N LEU A 144 14.50 4.77 17.40
CA LEU A 144 15.05 3.62 18.12
C LEU A 144 16.58 3.56 18.05
N ASP A 145 17.24 4.56 17.49
CA ASP A 145 18.68 4.64 17.29
C ASP A 145 19.26 3.35 16.67
N SER A 146 18.59 2.85 15.65
CA SER A 146 18.94 1.60 14.96
C SER A 146 18.99 1.81 13.45
N PRO A 147 19.99 1.27 12.74
CA PRO A 147 20.03 1.33 11.28
C PRO A 147 18.79 0.67 10.66
N LEU A 148 18.26 1.28 9.60
CA LEU A 148 17.13 0.71 8.85
C LEU A 148 17.51 -0.67 8.29
N GLY A 149 16.62 -1.65 8.46
CA GLY A 149 16.86 -3.05 8.11
C GLY A 149 17.33 -3.92 9.29
N GLN A 150 17.68 -3.30 10.44
CA GLN A 150 18.00 -4.03 11.68
C GLN A 150 16.75 -4.20 12.54
N THR A 151 16.58 -3.39 13.59
CA THR A 151 15.41 -3.46 14.48
C THR A 151 14.10 -3.18 13.73
N VAL A 152 14.12 -2.22 12.83
CA VAL A 152 13.00 -1.82 11.97
C VAL A 152 13.38 -2.04 10.53
N GLY A 153 12.53 -2.75 9.81
CA GLY A 153 12.69 -2.94 8.38
C GLY A 153 11.41 -2.66 7.62
N PHE A 154 11.47 -2.71 6.31
CA PHE A 154 10.30 -2.56 5.46
C PHE A 154 10.32 -3.54 4.29
N LYS A 155 9.13 -3.86 3.77
CA LYS A 155 8.93 -4.60 2.53
C LYS A 155 7.81 -3.96 1.74
N VAL A 156 8.15 -3.47 0.57
CA VAL A 156 7.19 -2.92 -0.40
C VAL A 156 7.46 -3.55 -1.76
N ARG A 157 6.52 -3.43 -2.68
CA ARG A 157 6.72 -3.92 -4.04
C ARG A 157 8.02 -3.35 -4.61
N PHE A 158 8.96 -4.19 -5.00
CA PHE A 158 10.29 -3.88 -5.58
C PHE A 158 11.38 -3.38 -4.61
N ALA A 159 11.15 -3.35 -3.30
CA ALA A 159 12.18 -2.98 -2.35
C ALA A 159 11.91 -3.57 -0.98
N ASP A 160 12.93 -4.13 -0.38
CA ASP A 160 12.92 -4.56 1.00
C ASP A 160 14.23 -4.18 1.71
N SER A 161 14.14 -4.10 3.02
CA SER A 161 15.29 -3.95 3.91
C SER A 161 14.90 -4.62 5.22
N LEU A 162 15.23 -5.90 5.33
CA LEU A 162 14.92 -6.76 6.47
C LEU A 162 16.15 -7.57 6.86
N SER A 163 16.26 -7.93 8.12
CA SER A 163 17.27 -8.86 8.65
C SER A 163 16.62 -9.84 9.61
N GLU A 164 17.40 -10.82 10.06
CA GLU A 164 16.96 -11.77 11.10
C GLU A 164 16.69 -11.08 12.45
N ASN A 165 17.27 -9.90 12.66
CA ASN A 165 17.12 -9.11 13.87
C ASN A 165 15.94 -8.12 13.81
N THR A 166 15.16 -8.10 12.72
CA THR A 166 14.01 -7.21 12.58
C THR A 166 12.90 -7.60 13.55
N TYR A 167 12.38 -6.65 14.30
CA TYR A 167 11.24 -6.77 15.21
C TYR A 167 9.98 -6.15 14.59
N ILE A 168 10.12 -4.97 13.96
CA ILE A 168 9.05 -4.22 13.33
C ILE A 168 9.24 -4.27 11.81
N LYS A 169 8.24 -4.77 11.10
CA LYS A 169 8.22 -4.85 9.63
C LYS A 169 7.10 -3.97 9.09
N LEU A 170 7.49 -2.85 8.49
CA LEU A 170 6.58 -1.98 7.75
C LEU A 170 6.34 -2.56 6.35
N MET A 171 5.10 -2.52 5.88
CA MET A 171 4.77 -3.05 4.55
C MET A 171 3.50 -2.38 4.01
N THR A 172 3.23 -2.56 2.71
CA THR A 172 1.92 -2.18 2.18
C THR A 172 0.90 -3.30 2.43
N ASP A 173 -0.39 -2.92 2.49
CA ASP A 173 -1.51 -3.87 2.67
C ASP A 173 -1.45 -5.01 1.65
N GLY A 174 -1.13 -4.71 0.39
CA GLY A 174 -0.97 -5.72 -0.66
C GLY A 174 0.20 -6.69 -0.42
N ILE A 175 1.25 -6.29 0.31
CA ILE A 175 2.34 -7.21 0.69
C ILE A 175 1.87 -8.19 1.77
N LEU A 176 1.18 -7.70 2.81
CA LEU A 176 0.62 -8.58 3.84
C LEU A 176 -0.37 -9.57 3.22
N LEU A 177 -1.21 -9.10 2.30
CA LEU A 177 -2.15 -9.95 1.59
C LEU A 177 -1.45 -11.01 0.73
N ALA A 178 -0.38 -10.65 0.02
CA ALA A 178 0.41 -11.62 -0.74
C ALA A 178 1.06 -12.68 0.17
N GLU A 179 1.52 -12.31 1.36
CA GLU A 179 2.11 -13.25 2.32
C GLU A 179 1.12 -14.28 2.86
N THR A 180 -0.18 -14.00 2.86
CA THR A 180 -1.19 -14.99 3.25
C THR A 180 -1.27 -16.19 2.30
N GLN A 181 -0.74 -16.08 1.08
CA GLN A 181 -0.69 -17.20 0.11
C GLN A 181 0.31 -18.28 0.54
N ASP A 182 1.47 -17.85 1.06
CA ASP A 182 2.54 -18.75 1.49
C ASP A 182 2.44 -19.10 2.97
N ASP A 183 1.93 -18.18 3.80
CA ASP A 183 1.70 -18.32 5.24
C ASP A 183 0.23 -18.00 5.61
N PRO A 184 -0.70 -18.95 5.37
CA PRO A 184 -2.15 -18.72 5.62
C PRO A 184 -2.49 -18.47 7.09
N TYR A 185 -1.61 -18.76 8.01
CA TYR A 185 -1.81 -18.50 9.43
C TYR A 185 -1.04 -17.29 9.93
N LEU A 186 -0.28 -16.61 9.04
CA LEU A 186 0.58 -15.47 9.39
C LEU A 186 1.48 -15.78 10.60
N GLU A 187 2.04 -17.00 10.63
CA GLU A 187 2.80 -17.55 11.77
C GLU A 187 4.06 -16.75 12.07
N GLN A 188 4.58 -15.99 11.10
CA GLN A 188 5.71 -15.10 11.32
C GLN A 188 5.38 -13.88 12.22
N TYR A 189 4.10 -13.56 12.42
CA TYR A 189 3.67 -12.38 13.19
C TYR A 189 3.11 -12.75 14.55
N ASP A 190 3.42 -11.95 15.57
CA ASP A 190 2.76 -11.96 16.87
C ASP A 190 1.81 -10.78 17.05
N THR A 191 2.01 -9.72 16.28
CA THR A 191 1.16 -8.51 16.28
C THR A 191 1.02 -8.00 14.84
N ILE A 192 -0.18 -7.64 14.45
CA ILE A 192 -0.48 -6.98 13.18
C ILE A 192 -1.15 -5.64 13.47
N ILE A 193 -0.63 -4.59 12.86
CA ILE A 193 -1.19 -3.24 12.89
C ILE A 193 -1.70 -2.92 11.49
N ILE A 194 -3.00 -2.74 11.33
CA ILE A 194 -3.62 -2.23 10.10
C ILE A 194 -3.80 -0.74 10.27
N ASP A 195 -2.90 0.03 9.65
CA ASP A 195 -2.91 1.49 9.77
C ASP A 195 -3.77 2.14 8.68
N GLU A 196 -4.34 3.30 8.98
CA GLU A 196 -5.23 4.07 8.10
C GLU A 196 -6.42 3.24 7.57
N ALA A 197 -7.00 2.37 8.42
CA ALA A 197 -8.08 1.46 8.01
C ALA A 197 -9.30 2.18 7.41
N HIS A 198 -9.50 3.46 7.74
CA HIS A 198 -10.56 4.31 7.19
C HIS A 198 -10.39 4.63 5.69
N GLU A 199 -9.21 4.38 5.08
CA GLU A 199 -9.07 4.49 3.62
C GLU A 199 -9.90 3.44 2.87
N ARG A 200 -10.32 2.35 3.55
CA ARG A 200 -11.22 1.32 3.03
C ARG A 200 -10.83 0.87 1.62
N SER A 201 -9.52 0.70 1.38
CA SER A 201 -9.02 0.09 0.15
C SER A 201 -9.47 -1.37 0.06
N LEU A 202 -9.51 -1.92 -1.16
CA LEU A 202 -9.86 -3.31 -1.40
C LEU A 202 -9.01 -4.28 -0.56
N ASN A 203 -7.71 -4.02 -0.47
CA ASN A 203 -6.80 -4.84 0.32
C ASN A 203 -7.08 -4.76 1.82
N ILE A 204 -7.40 -3.56 2.35
CA ILE A 204 -7.74 -3.37 3.76
C ILE A 204 -9.01 -4.13 4.11
N ASP A 205 -10.08 -3.95 3.35
CA ASP A 205 -11.36 -4.63 3.62
C ASP A 205 -11.21 -6.16 3.54
N PHE A 206 -10.44 -6.66 2.58
CA PHE A 206 -10.14 -8.08 2.47
C PHE A 206 -9.30 -8.59 3.66
N LEU A 207 -8.24 -7.87 4.05
CA LEU A 207 -7.41 -8.23 5.19
C LEU A 207 -8.21 -8.25 6.50
N LEU A 208 -9.10 -7.28 6.73
CA LEU A 208 -9.93 -7.24 7.93
C LEU A 208 -10.88 -8.44 8.00
N GLY A 209 -11.53 -8.81 6.90
CA GLY A 209 -12.35 -10.02 6.84
C GLY A 209 -11.52 -11.30 7.05
N TYR A 210 -10.34 -11.37 6.43
CA TYR A 210 -9.41 -12.49 6.60
C TYR A 210 -8.95 -12.64 8.05
N LEU A 211 -8.52 -11.55 8.68
CA LEU A 211 -8.08 -11.53 10.07
C LEU A 211 -9.22 -11.90 11.02
N LYS A 212 -10.46 -11.48 10.73
CA LYS A 212 -11.63 -11.90 11.53
C LYS A 212 -11.81 -13.42 11.54
N GLN A 213 -11.56 -14.11 10.41
CA GLN A 213 -11.60 -15.58 10.34
C GLN A 213 -10.36 -16.25 10.95
N LEU A 214 -9.21 -15.55 10.95
CA LEU A 214 -7.94 -16.08 11.45
C LEU A 214 -7.81 -15.99 12.97
N LEU A 215 -8.25 -14.90 13.60
CA LEU A 215 -8.07 -14.62 15.03
C LEU A 215 -8.56 -15.72 15.97
N PRO A 216 -9.70 -16.39 15.74
CA PRO A 216 -10.13 -17.54 16.56
C PRO A 216 -9.14 -18.72 16.50
N LYS A 217 -8.37 -18.85 15.42
CA LYS A 217 -7.37 -19.91 15.22
C LYS A 217 -5.99 -19.52 15.76
N ARG A 218 -5.78 -18.24 16.04
CA ARG A 218 -4.54 -17.63 16.49
C ARG A 218 -4.77 -16.74 17.74
N PRO A 219 -5.15 -17.32 18.89
CA PRO A 219 -5.50 -16.55 20.10
C PRO A 219 -4.36 -15.67 20.64
N GLU A 220 -3.09 -16.02 20.32
CA GLU A 220 -1.90 -15.25 20.70
C GLU A 220 -1.61 -14.05 19.78
N LEU A 221 -2.19 -14.00 18.58
CA LEU A 221 -2.01 -12.92 17.63
C LEU A 221 -2.80 -11.69 18.08
N LYS A 222 -2.11 -10.55 18.18
CA LYS A 222 -2.76 -9.27 18.46
C LYS A 222 -3.04 -8.52 17.15
N LEU A 223 -4.24 -7.96 17.05
CA LEU A 223 -4.62 -7.07 15.95
C LEU A 223 -4.91 -5.68 16.50
N ILE A 224 -4.26 -4.69 15.91
CA ILE A 224 -4.48 -3.29 16.22
C ILE A 224 -4.92 -2.58 14.95
N ILE A 225 -6.10 -1.99 14.97
CA ILE A 225 -6.65 -1.25 13.84
C ILE A 225 -6.53 0.22 14.16
N THR A 226 -5.82 0.99 13.33
CA THR A 226 -5.82 2.44 13.50
C THR A 226 -6.73 3.09 12.48
N SER A 227 -7.42 4.13 12.93
CA SER A 227 -8.31 4.91 12.10
C SER A 227 -8.15 6.40 12.42
N ALA A 228 -8.44 7.27 11.45
CA ALA A 228 -8.81 8.64 11.77
C ALA A 228 -10.11 8.65 12.59
N THR A 229 -10.57 9.80 13.01
CA THR A 229 -11.81 9.96 13.81
C THR A 229 -13.10 9.57 13.06
N ILE A 230 -12.96 9.01 11.86
CA ILE A 230 -14.04 8.69 10.95
C ILE A 230 -14.50 7.26 11.22
N ASP A 231 -15.73 7.11 11.72
CA ASP A 231 -16.50 5.89 11.91
C ASP A 231 -15.74 4.71 12.57
N PRO A 232 -15.11 4.90 13.74
CA PRO A 232 -14.40 3.82 14.43
C PRO A 232 -15.32 2.71 14.94
N GLN A 233 -16.60 3.03 15.14
CA GLN A 233 -17.60 2.10 15.65
C GLN A 233 -17.80 0.92 14.69
N ARG A 234 -17.72 1.10 13.39
CA ARG A 234 -17.82 0.00 12.40
C ARG A 234 -16.73 -1.04 12.59
N PHE A 235 -15.48 -0.61 12.84
CA PHE A 235 -14.37 -1.53 13.09
C PHE A 235 -14.54 -2.27 14.42
N SER A 236 -14.97 -1.56 15.48
CA SER A 236 -15.25 -2.15 16.79
C SER A 236 -16.33 -3.22 16.67
N THR A 237 -17.49 -2.89 16.12
CA THR A 237 -18.61 -3.83 15.92
C THR A 237 -18.22 -5.01 15.04
N HIS A 238 -17.45 -4.76 13.96
CA HIS A 238 -16.96 -5.82 13.10
C HIS A 238 -16.13 -6.86 13.88
N PHE A 239 -15.34 -6.46 14.86
CA PHE A 239 -14.54 -7.34 15.71
C PHE A 239 -15.17 -7.57 17.10
N ASN A 240 -16.48 -7.82 17.15
CA ASN A 240 -17.23 -8.20 18.37
C ASN A 240 -17.09 -7.16 19.49
N ASP A 241 -17.32 -5.89 19.15
CA ASP A 241 -17.24 -4.75 20.06
C ASP A 241 -15.84 -4.59 20.69
N ALA A 242 -14.80 -4.76 19.87
CA ALA A 242 -13.42 -4.55 20.28
C ALA A 242 -13.26 -3.15 20.93
N PRO A 243 -12.51 -3.03 22.04
CA PRO A 243 -12.36 -1.77 22.75
C PRO A 243 -11.73 -0.70 21.86
N MET A 244 -12.27 0.51 21.99
CA MET A 244 -11.80 1.71 21.28
C MET A 244 -11.02 2.60 22.23
N VAL A 245 -9.84 3.03 21.81
CA VAL A 245 -9.04 4.05 22.49
C VAL A 245 -9.01 5.29 21.62
N MET A 246 -9.55 6.41 22.14
CA MET A 246 -9.62 7.68 21.42
C MET A 246 -8.42 8.54 21.80
N VAL A 247 -7.56 8.86 20.84
CA VAL A 247 -6.43 9.77 21.00
C VAL A 247 -6.81 11.12 20.38
N SER A 248 -7.23 12.06 21.20
CA SER A 248 -7.50 13.42 20.76
C SER A 248 -6.16 14.12 20.44
N GLY A 249 -6.02 14.64 19.24
CA GLY A 249 -4.89 15.49 18.88
C GLY A 249 -4.97 16.86 19.56
N ARG A 250 -3.83 17.49 19.84
CA ARG A 250 -3.80 18.92 20.11
C ARG A 250 -3.86 19.64 18.76
N THR A 251 -5.04 19.86 18.24
CA THR A 251 -5.24 20.67 17.05
C THR A 251 -5.64 22.07 17.44
N TYR A 252 -5.09 23.04 16.74
CA TYR A 252 -5.53 24.43 16.84
C TYR A 252 -6.82 24.62 16.05
N PRO A 253 -7.65 25.61 16.41
CA PRO A 253 -8.85 25.92 15.64
C PRO A 253 -8.54 26.19 14.17
N VAL A 254 -9.39 25.69 13.30
CA VAL A 254 -9.34 25.94 11.85
C VAL A 254 -10.62 26.65 11.44
N GLU A 255 -10.46 27.88 10.95
CA GLU A 255 -11.55 28.65 10.35
C GLU A 255 -11.85 28.08 8.96
N VAL A 256 -13.14 27.81 8.67
CA VAL A 256 -13.59 27.36 7.35
C VAL A 256 -14.25 28.53 6.64
N ARG A 257 -13.79 28.83 5.43
CA ARG A 257 -14.36 29.87 4.56
C ARG A 257 -14.86 29.23 3.28
N TYR A 258 -16.12 29.46 2.95
CA TYR A 258 -16.73 29.01 1.71
C TYR A 258 -16.63 30.11 0.64
N ARG A 259 -16.14 29.75 -0.54
CA ARG A 259 -15.94 30.62 -1.70
C ARG A 259 -16.44 29.90 -2.95
N PRO A 260 -17.76 29.68 -3.09
CA PRO A 260 -18.30 28.95 -4.24
C PRO A 260 -17.97 29.66 -5.55
N LEU A 261 -17.54 28.87 -6.53
CA LEU A 261 -17.39 29.32 -7.90
C LEU A 261 -18.78 29.36 -8.53
N GLN A 262 -19.12 30.46 -9.18
CA GLN A 262 -20.45 30.66 -9.80
C GLN A 262 -20.26 30.76 -11.31
N SER A 263 -20.59 29.71 -12.04
CA SER A 263 -20.86 29.74 -13.49
C SER A 263 -21.98 28.77 -13.80
N ASP A 264 -22.80 29.14 -14.78
CA ASP A 264 -23.82 28.28 -15.37
C ASP A 264 -23.28 27.55 -16.63
N ASP A 265 -22.03 27.81 -17.05
CA ASP A 265 -21.40 27.23 -18.23
C ASP A 265 -20.24 26.27 -17.83
N PRO A 266 -20.33 24.97 -18.19
CA PRO A 266 -19.26 24.00 -17.90
C PRO A 266 -17.89 24.30 -18.55
N GLU A 267 -17.85 25.05 -19.66
CA GLU A 267 -16.59 25.46 -20.31
C GLU A 267 -15.88 26.58 -19.53
N GLU A 268 -16.64 27.38 -18.78
CA GLU A 268 -16.11 28.42 -17.89
C GLU A 268 -15.65 27.87 -16.52
N GLU A 269 -16.11 26.69 -16.10
CA GLU A 269 -15.74 26.10 -14.79
C GLU A 269 -14.23 25.92 -14.60
N ASP A 270 -13.50 25.49 -15.64
CA ASP A 270 -12.04 25.30 -15.55
C ASP A 270 -11.31 26.65 -15.38
N LEU A 271 -11.73 27.71 -16.07
CA LEU A 271 -11.18 29.08 -15.94
C LEU A 271 -11.51 29.66 -14.56
N LEU A 272 -12.73 29.52 -14.10
CA LEU A 272 -13.16 29.96 -12.78
C LEU A 272 -12.43 29.20 -11.66
N MET A 273 -12.09 27.92 -11.88
CA MET A 273 -11.35 27.14 -10.91
C MET A 273 -9.92 27.70 -10.72
N GLU A 274 -9.21 28.04 -11.81
CA GLU A 274 -7.88 28.66 -11.73
C GLU A 274 -7.94 30.03 -11.02
N GLU A 275 -8.88 30.87 -11.41
CA GLU A 275 -9.09 32.18 -10.77
C GLU A 275 -9.45 32.04 -9.30
N GLY A 276 -10.32 31.07 -8.96
CA GLY A 276 -10.70 30.77 -7.57
C GLY A 276 -9.52 30.31 -6.73
N ILE A 277 -8.64 29.47 -7.29
CA ILE A 277 -7.41 29.05 -6.61
C ILE A 277 -6.47 30.23 -6.37
N LEU A 278 -6.26 31.08 -7.38
CA LEU A 278 -5.44 32.28 -7.24
C LEU A 278 -5.99 33.22 -6.15
N ALA A 279 -7.29 33.52 -6.18
CA ALA A 279 -7.94 34.38 -5.20
C ALA A 279 -7.88 33.81 -3.79
N ALA A 280 -8.12 32.49 -3.61
CA ALA A 280 -8.03 31.84 -2.32
C ALA A 280 -6.59 31.79 -1.78
N VAL A 281 -5.61 31.55 -2.63
CA VAL A 281 -4.19 31.58 -2.25
C VAL A 281 -3.79 32.99 -1.85
N ASP A 282 -4.21 34.03 -2.58
CA ASP A 282 -4.00 35.42 -2.22
C ASP A 282 -4.65 35.79 -0.89
N GLU A 283 -5.88 35.33 -0.66
CA GLU A 283 -6.61 35.54 0.59
C GLU A 283 -5.81 35.01 1.78
N VAL A 284 -5.40 33.73 1.75
CA VAL A 284 -4.67 33.11 2.87
C VAL A 284 -3.23 33.64 2.99
N CYS A 285 -2.63 34.08 1.90
CA CYS A 285 -1.29 34.69 1.94
C CYS A 285 -1.25 36.03 2.68
N ARG A 286 -2.38 36.74 2.78
CA ARG A 286 -2.51 37.98 3.57
C ARG A 286 -2.66 37.72 5.07
N GLU A 287 -3.13 36.54 5.48
CA GLU A 287 -3.35 36.19 6.90
C GLU A 287 -2.04 35.98 7.68
N GLY A 288 -0.98 35.49 7.02
CA GLY A 288 0.28 35.22 7.72
C GLY A 288 1.33 34.51 6.87
N ARG A 289 2.39 34.00 7.51
CA ARG A 289 3.57 33.42 6.84
C ARG A 289 3.50 31.89 6.64
N GLY A 290 2.42 31.21 7.01
CA GLY A 290 2.28 29.75 6.87
C GLY A 290 2.32 29.29 5.41
N ASP A 291 2.71 28.03 5.20
CA ASP A 291 2.66 27.37 3.89
C ASP A 291 1.20 27.05 3.52
N VAL A 292 0.93 26.97 2.23
CA VAL A 292 -0.40 26.70 1.67
C VAL A 292 -0.42 25.31 1.04
N LEU A 293 -1.45 24.51 1.35
CA LEU A 293 -1.72 23.22 0.71
C LEU A 293 -2.98 23.35 -0.13
N VAL A 294 -2.87 23.13 -1.44
CA VAL A 294 -3.99 23.20 -2.39
C VAL A 294 -4.34 21.81 -2.86
N PHE A 295 -5.57 21.36 -2.61
CA PHE A 295 -6.07 20.08 -3.08
C PHE A 295 -6.73 20.20 -4.44
N LEU A 296 -6.26 19.37 -5.39
CA LEU A 296 -6.67 19.33 -6.80
C LEU A 296 -7.03 17.90 -7.22
N SER A 297 -7.83 17.76 -8.27
CA SER A 297 -8.34 16.47 -8.73
C SER A 297 -7.29 15.57 -9.38
N GLY A 298 -6.27 16.15 -10.04
CA GLY A 298 -5.26 15.35 -10.75
C GLY A 298 -4.02 16.11 -11.18
N GLU A 299 -3.18 15.40 -11.94
CA GLU A 299 -1.86 15.90 -12.39
C GLU A 299 -1.99 17.05 -13.40
N ARG A 300 -3.01 17.02 -14.27
CA ARG A 300 -3.28 18.07 -15.24
C ARG A 300 -3.59 19.37 -14.52
N GLU A 301 -4.54 19.33 -13.63
CA GLU A 301 -5.02 20.48 -12.86
C GLU A 301 -3.90 21.05 -11.94
N ILE A 302 -3.01 20.18 -11.43
CA ILE A 302 -1.81 20.60 -10.68
C ILE A 302 -0.84 21.38 -11.58
N ARG A 303 -0.63 20.98 -12.82
CA ARG A 303 0.27 21.68 -13.74
C ARG A 303 -0.29 23.05 -14.13
N GLU A 304 -1.57 23.10 -14.49
CA GLU A 304 -2.29 24.33 -14.86
C GLU A 304 -2.26 25.34 -13.69
N ALA A 305 -2.66 24.94 -12.51
CA ALA A 305 -2.59 25.77 -11.31
C ALA A 305 -1.16 26.19 -10.95
N ALA A 306 -0.16 25.31 -11.15
CA ALA A 306 1.25 25.65 -10.91
C ALA A 306 1.75 26.73 -11.89
N GLU A 307 1.33 26.69 -13.13
CA GLU A 307 1.69 27.69 -14.14
C GLU A 307 1.02 29.03 -13.83
N ALA A 308 -0.27 29.05 -13.54
CA ALA A 308 -1.02 30.25 -13.17
C ALA A 308 -0.41 30.91 -11.91
N LEU A 309 -0.14 30.14 -10.86
CA LEU A 309 0.47 30.65 -9.63
C LEU A 309 1.89 31.19 -9.87
N ARG A 310 2.72 30.58 -10.71
CA ARG A 310 4.06 31.10 -11.02
C ARG A 310 4.05 32.42 -11.78
N LYS A 311 3.03 32.62 -12.60
CA LYS A 311 2.83 33.91 -13.31
C LYS A 311 2.36 35.00 -12.36
N HIS A 312 1.56 34.65 -11.34
CA HIS A 312 0.93 35.58 -10.42
C HIS A 312 1.77 35.90 -9.17
N HIS A 313 2.48 34.93 -8.63
CA HIS A 313 3.30 35.09 -7.42
C HIS A 313 4.78 35.35 -7.74
N PRO A 314 5.40 36.30 -7.01
CA PRO A 314 6.79 36.67 -7.24
C PRO A 314 7.78 35.55 -6.83
N ALA A 315 9.04 35.70 -7.23
CA ALA A 315 10.14 34.74 -7.08
C ALA A 315 10.45 34.26 -5.63
N GLU A 316 9.83 34.85 -4.62
CA GLU A 316 10.00 34.48 -3.21
C GLU A 316 9.13 33.31 -2.75
N THR A 317 8.16 32.87 -3.57
CA THR A 317 7.26 31.75 -3.26
C THR A 317 7.69 30.50 -4.01
N GLU A 318 7.84 29.38 -3.30
CA GLU A 318 8.19 28.08 -3.89
C GLU A 318 6.91 27.29 -4.17
N ILE A 319 6.62 26.99 -5.45
CA ILE A 319 5.45 26.20 -5.86
C ILE A 319 5.89 24.77 -6.16
N LEU A 320 5.40 23.81 -5.36
CA LEU A 320 5.79 22.41 -5.40
C LEU A 320 4.59 21.50 -5.69
N PRO A 321 4.67 20.65 -6.72
CA PRO A 321 3.68 19.59 -6.92
C PRO A 321 3.91 18.42 -5.96
N LEU A 322 2.82 17.77 -5.52
CA LEU A 322 2.84 16.57 -4.69
C LEU A 322 1.75 15.59 -5.13
N TYR A 323 2.13 14.57 -5.88
CA TYR A 323 1.25 13.47 -6.27
C TYR A 323 2.02 12.14 -6.39
N SER A 324 1.31 11.03 -6.35
CA SER A 324 1.89 9.68 -6.21
C SER A 324 2.89 9.27 -7.30
N ARG A 325 2.80 9.88 -8.48
CA ARG A 325 3.63 9.55 -9.66
C ARG A 325 4.94 10.32 -9.75
N LEU A 326 5.13 11.35 -8.92
CA LEU A 326 6.42 12.03 -8.84
C LEU A 326 7.51 11.06 -8.38
N ASN A 327 8.74 11.30 -8.80
CA ASN A 327 9.86 10.54 -8.26
C ASN A 327 10.07 10.85 -6.78
N VAL A 328 10.74 9.92 -6.06
CA VAL A 328 10.96 10.05 -4.61
C VAL A 328 11.68 11.36 -4.25
N ASP A 329 12.67 11.77 -5.05
CA ASP A 329 13.44 12.98 -4.79
C ASP A 329 12.57 14.25 -4.92
N GLU A 330 11.64 14.28 -5.87
CA GLU A 330 10.68 15.36 -6.05
C GLU A 330 9.65 15.40 -4.93
N GLN A 331 9.11 14.24 -4.55
CA GLN A 331 8.19 14.14 -3.41
C GLN A 331 8.87 14.54 -2.10
N MET A 332 10.16 14.22 -1.92
CA MET A 332 10.91 14.58 -0.72
C MET A 332 11.23 16.08 -0.61
N LYS A 333 11.08 16.87 -1.70
CA LYS A 333 11.29 18.32 -1.64
C LYS A 333 10.34 19.00 -0.65
N VAL A 334 9.08 18.56 -0.59
CA VAL A 334 8.08 19.17 0.31
C VAL A 334 8.38 18.95 1.80
N PHE A 335 9.26 17.99 2.14
CA PHE A 335 9.64 17.68 3.52
C PHE A 335 10.96 18.34 3.95
N ARG A 336 11.68 19.00 3.05
CA ARG A 336 12.95 19.67 3.38
C ARG A 336 12.70 20.97 4.13
N ALA A 337 13.58 21.32 5.07
CA ALA A 337 13.55 22.63 5.70
C ALA A 337 13.74 23.74 4.66
N HIS A 338 13.03 24.87 4.81
CA HIS A 338 13.03 25.98 3.87
C HIS A 338 12.85 27.33 4.58
N GLY A 339 13.26 28.39 3.93
CA GLY A 339 13.13 29.76 4.43
C GLY A 339 12.11 30.63 3.68
N ARG A 340 11.48 30.09 2.61
CA ARG A 340 10.50 30.79 1.77
C ARG A 340 9.14 30.16 1.95
N ARG A 341 8.06 30.92 1.73
CA ARG A 341 6.70 30.35 1.70
C ARG A 341 6.60 29.30 0.60
N ARG A 342 5.90 28.19 0.91
CA ARG A 342 5.55 27.16 -0.06
C ARG A 342 4.07 27.12 -0.36
N ILE A 343 3.75 26.92 -1.63
CA ILE A 343 2.42 26.53 -2.09
C ILE A 343 2.58 25.10 -2.62
N VAL A 344 2.02 24.14 -1.91
CA VAL A 344 2.08 22.71 -2.28
C VAL A 344 0.77 22.34 -2.96
N LEU A 345 0.85 21.98 -4.25
CA LEU A 345 -0.28 21.54 -5.06
C LEU A 345 -0.37 20.03 -5.02
N THR A 346 -1.45 19.48 -4.50
CA THR A 346 -1.54 18.06 -4.22
C THR A 346 -2.85 17.43 -4.69
N THR A 347 -2.81 16.12 -4.91
CA THR A 347 -4.00 15.29 -4.99
C THR A 347 -4.37 14.79 -3.58
N ASN A 348 -5.32 13.86 -3.46
CA ASN A 348 -5.66 13.17 -2.21
C ASN A 348 -4.49 12.44 -1.54
N VAL A 349 -3.29 12.43 -2.14
CA VAL A 349 -2.08 11.83 -1.53
C VAL A 349 -1.69 12.50 -0.21
N ALA A 350 -1.93 13.80 -0.07
CA ALA A 350 -1.69 14.55 1.17
C ALA A 350 -2.92 14.61 2.10
N GLU A 351 -4.01 13.93 1.75
CA GLU A 351 -5.24 13.92 2.56
C GLU A 351 -5.11 13.02 3.79
N THR A 352 -4.41 11.89 3.69
CA THR A 352 -4.28 10.90 4.77
C THR A 352 -2.83 10.58 5.12
N SER A 353 -2.09 9.95 4.25
CA SER A 353 -0.85 9.22 4.54
C SER A 353 0.43 10.07 4.64
N LEU A 354 0.41 11.33 4.17
CA LEU A 354 1.59 12.19 4.19
C LEU A 354 1.35 13.46 5.00
N THR A 355 2.19 13.72 5.98
CA THR A 355 2.16 14.97 6.74
C THR A 355 3.17 15.95 6.16
N VAL A 356 2.68 16.94 5.42
CA VAL A 356 3.52 18.04 4.93
C VAL A 356 3.76 19.00 6.09
N PRO A 357 5.02 19.28 6.44
CA PRO A 357 5.34 20.20 7.54
C PRO A 357 5.07 21.67 7.15
N GLY A 358 4.78 22.51 8.13
CA GLY A 358 4.68 23.96 7.92
C GLY A 358 3.35 24.48 7.39
N ILE A 359 2.37 23.60 7.11
CA ILE A 359 1.06 23.99 6.55
C ILE A 359 0.24 24.77 7.58
N GLY A 360 -0.01 26.04 7.27
CA GLY A 360 -0.93 26.92 8.00
C GLY A 360 -2.28 27.07 7.31
N TYR A 361 -2.34 26.86 6.00
CA TYR A 361 -3.49 27.15 5.18
C TYR A 361 -3.82 26.02 4.22
N VAL A 362 -5.12 25.81 3.98
CA VAL A 362 -5.62 24.82 3.03
C VAL A 362 -6.56 25.52 2.04
N VAL A 363 -6.40 25.20 0.75
CA VAL A 363 -7.39 25.50 -0.29
C VAL A 363 -7.93 24.16 -0.80
N ASP A 364 -9.24 23.96 -0.71
CA ASP A 364 -9.91 22.72 -1.09
C ASP A 364 -10.86 22.98 -2.25
N THR A 365 -10.54 22.44 -3.43
CA THR A 365 -11.39 22.53 -4.63
C THR A 365 -12.66 21.68 -4.52
N GLY A 366 -12.73 20.74 -3.57
CA GLY A 366 -13.90 19.88 -3.37
C GLY A 366 -13.99 18.67 -4.27
N TYR A 367 -12.98 18.41 -5.11
CA TYR A 367 -12.98 17.31 -6.09
C TYR A 367 -11.80 16.37 -5.92
N ALA A 368 -11.99 15.11 -6.37
CA ALA A 368 -10.94 14.10 -6.47
C ALA A 368 -11.24 13.12 -7.61
N ARG A 369 -10.21 12.42 -8.10
CA ARG A 369 -10.40 11.28 -9.00
C ARG A 369 -10.67 10.03 -8.17
N ILE A 370 -11.86 9.47 -8.35
CA ILE A 370 -12.34 8.29 -7.64
C ILE A 370 -12.49 7.14 -8.63
N SER A 371 -11.88 5.99 -8.33
CA SER A 371 -11.97 4.81 -9.18
C SER A 371 -13.39 4.24 -9.12
N ARG A 372 -14.00 4.00 -10.30
CA ARG A 372 -15.34 3.42 -10.46
C ARG A 372 -15.32 2.33 -11.51
N TYR A 373 -15.85 1.17 -11.20
CA TYR A 373 -16.08 0.09 -12.15
C TYR A 373 -17.47 0.23 -12.78
N ASN A 374 -17.52 0.15 -14.09
CA ASN A 374 -18.78 0.12 -14.83
C ASN A 374 -19.04 -1.31 -15.34
N ALA A 375 -19.97 -2.03 -14.71
CA ALA A 375 -20.31 -3.40 -15.04
C ALA A 375 -20.84 -3.56 -16.48
N ARG A 376 -21.48 -2.52 -17.06
CA ARG A 376 -22.00 -2.57 -18.42
C ARG A 376 -20.89 -2.53 -19.48
N THR A 377 -19.89 -1.67 -19.27
CA THR A 377 -18.76 -1.49 -20.20
C THR A 377 -17.56 -2.36 -19.81
N LYS A 378 -17.59 -3.01 -18.64
CA LYS A 378 -16.49 -3.80 -18.06
C LYS A 378 -15.18 -3.01 -17.93
N VAL A 379 -15.27 -1.69 -17.74
CA VAL A 379 -14.12 -0.77 -17.69
C VAL A 379 -14.04 -0.08 -16.32
N GLN A 380 -12.84 -0.04 -15.77
CA GLN A 380 -12.51 0.79 -14.62
C GLN A 380 -12.20 2.22 -15.11
N ARG A 381 -12.89 3.21 -14.55
CA ARG A 381 -12.71 4.63 -14.87
C ARG A 381 -12.27 5.41 -13.64
N LEU A 382 -11.70 6.58 -13.85
CA LEU A 382 -11.29 7.52 -12.80
C LEU A 382 -11.97 8.88 -13.04
N PRO A 383 -13.30 8.96 -12.93
CA PRO A 383 -14.00 10.22 -13.03
C PRO A 383 -13.56 11.19 -11.94
N ILE A 384 -13.67 12.49 -12.23
CA ILE A 384 -13.58 13.55 -11.23
C ILE A 384 -14.93 13.62 -10.55
N GLU A 385 -14.95 13.46 -9.24
CA GLU A 385 -16.18 13.46 -8.43
C GLU A 385 -16.00 14.38 -7.22
N ALA A 386 -17.13 14.91 -6.71
CA ALA A 386 -17.12 15.62 -5.45
C ALA A 386 -16.68 14.70 -4.31
N ILE A 387 -15.83 15.21 -3.41
CA ILE A 387 -15.36 14.45 -2.25
C ILE A 387 -16.45 14.34 -1.18
N SER A 388 -16.36 13.34 -0.32
CA SER A 388 -17.24 13.19 0.84
C SER A 388 -16.98 14.26 1.91
N ARG A 389 -17.94 14.44 2.84
CA ARG A 389 -17.78 15.34 4.00
C ARG A 389 -16.57 14.94 4.85
N ALA A 390 -16.38 13.65 5.08
CA ALA A 390 -15.23 13.12 5.82
C ALA A 390 -13.89 13.47 5.16
N SER A 391 -13.79 13.35 3.84
CA SER A 391 -12.61 13.74 3.07
C SER A 391 -12.34 15.25 3.19
N ALA A 392 -13.37 16.10 3.08
CA ALA A 392 -13.25 17.55 3.26
C ALA A 392 -12.78 17.92 4.69
N GLU A 393 -13.26 17.23 5.72
CA GLU A 393 -12.79 17.42 7.10
C GLU A 393 -11.33 16.97 7.29
N GLN A 394 -10.90 15.88 6.63
CA GLN A 394 -9.50 15.45 6.64
C GLN A 394 -8.59 16.47 5.96
N ARG A 395 -9.00 17.04 4.82
CA ARG A 395 -8.27 18.12 4.14
C ARG A 395 -8.15 19.34 5.02
N LYS A 396 -9.22 19.78 5.66
CA LYS A 396 -9.23 20.85 6.67
C LYS A 396 -8.21 20.57 7.79
N GLY A 397 -8.18 19.36 8.30
CA GLY A 397 -7.26 18.93 9.37
C GLY A 397 -5.78 18.96 8.98
N ARG A 398 -5.41 19.29 7.75
CA ARG A 398 -4.01 19.46 7.33
C ARG A 398 -3.39 20.78 7.78
N CYS A 399 -4.16 21.84 7.96
CA CYS A 399 -3.80 23.01 8.75
C CYS A 399 -4.25 22.83 10.20
N GLY A 400 -3.94 23.75 11.10
CA GLY A 400 -4.27 23.62 12.53
C GLY A 400 -3.36 22.68 13.35
N ARG A 401 -2.22 22.26 12.79
CA ARG A 401 -1.27 21.38 13.49
C ARG A 401 -0.17 22.12 14.25
N ILE A 402 0.24 23.25 13.74
CA ILE A 402 1.32 24.07 14.29
C ILE A 402 0.82 25.40 14.88
N GLY A 403 -0.41 25.78 14.57
CA GLY A 403 -1.07 27.02 15.01
C GLY A 403 -2.48 27.07 14.45
N PRO A 404 -3.28 28.11 14.79
CA PRO A 404 -4.58 28.34 14.15
C PRO A 404 -4.44 28.39 12.63
N GLY A 405 -5.38 27.76 11.92
CA GLY A 405 -5.35 27.62 10.47
C GLY A 405 -6.58 28.18 9.79
N VAL A 406 -6.50 28.34 8.46
CA VAL A 406 -7.67 28.68 7.62
C VAL A 406 -7.78 27.66 6.50
N CYS A 407 -9.01 27.17 6.27
CA CYS A 407 -9.35 26.31 5.16
C CYS A 407 -10.37 27.03 4.27
N VAL A 408 -9.96 27.37 3.04
CA VAL A 408 -10.85 27.95 2.02
C VAL A 408 -11.40 26.82 1.16
N ARG A 409 -12.71 26.65 1.12
CA ARG A 409 -13.44 25.70 0.29
C ARG A 409 -14.02 26.41 -0.93
N LEU A 410 -13.63 25.99 -2.14
CA LEU A 410 -14.10 26.58 -3.39
C LEU A 410 -15.48 26.05 -3.82
N TYR A 411 -16.33 25.73 -2.86
CA TYR A 411 -17.70 25.27 -3.03
C TYR A 411 -18.57 25.79 -1.88
N GLY A 412 -19.89 25.71 -2.04
CA GLY A 412 -20.83 26.26 -1.06
C GLY A 412 -21.02 25.38 0.17
N GLU A 413 -21.49 25.98 1.28
CA GLU A 413 -21.82 25.25 2.50
C GLU A 413 -23.02 24.31 2.31
N GLU A 414 -24.00 24.72 1.49
CA GLU A 414 -25.16 23.88 1.15
C GLU A 414 -24.72 22.63 0.36
N ASP A 415 -23.83 22.80 -0.63
CA ASP A 415 -23.23 21.68 -1.36
C ASP A 415 -22.47 20.74 -0.41
N PHE A 416 -21.65 21.29 0.50
CA PHE A 416 -20.96 20.47 1.51
C PHE A 416 -21.95 19.63 2.34
N ASN A 417 -23.05 20.22 2.79
CA ASN A 417 -24.04 19.53 3.63
C ASN A 417 -24.81 18.44 2.88
N GLN A 418 -24.95 18.55 1.56
CA GLN A 418 -25.62 17.57 0.70
C GLN A 418 -24.70 16.41 0.28
N ARG A 419 -23.37 16.54 0.44
CA ARG A 419 -22.40 15.50 0.07
C ARG A 419 -22.56 14.26 0.94
N GLU A 420 -22.20 13.12 0.35
CA GLU A 420 -22.09 11.85 1.09
C GLU A 420 -21.22 12.01 2.32
N GLU A 421 -21.59 11.37 3.41
CA GLU A 421 -20.81 11.43 4.65
C GLU A 421 -19.43 10.83 4.50
N PHE A 422 -19.35 9.63 3.88
CA PHE A 422 -18.11 8.90 3.63
C PHE A 422 -17.98 8.52 2.15
N THR A 423 -16.75 8.43 1.68
CA THR A 423 -16.47 7.84 0.36
C THR A 423 -16.79 6.34 0.41
N PRO A 424 -17.60 5.80 -0.54
CA PRO A 424 -17.89 4.37 -0.56
C PRO A 424 -16.61 3.53 -0.58
N PRO A 425 -16.55 2.41 0.17
CA PRO A 425 -15.41 1.51 0.17
C PRO A 425 -15.04 1.03 -1.24
N GLU A 426 -13.76 0.74 -1.47
CA GLU A 426 -13.30 0.32 -2.79
C GLU A 426 -13.95 -0.99 -3.26
N ILE A 427 -14.27 -1.90 -2.32
CA ILE A 427 -14.98 -3.16 -2.60
C ILE A 427 -16.33 -2.95 -3.30
N LEU A 428 -17.03 -1.85 -3.02
CA LEU A 428 -18.34 -1.51 -3.60
C LEU A 428 -18.24 -0.82 -4.97
N ARG A 429 -17.05 -0.50 -5.45
CA ARG A 429 -16.84 0.29 -6.67
C ARG A 429 -15.75 -0.28 -7.60
N THR A 430 -15.33 -1.52 -7.36
CA THR A 430 -14.31 -2.21 -8.16
C THR A 430 -14.84 -3.52 -8.74
N HIS A 431 -14.11 -4.09 -9.70
CA HIS A 431 -14.40 -5.42 -10.26
C HIS A 431 -13.89 -6.52 -9.32
N LEU A 432 -14.73 -7.51 -9.00
CA LEU A 432 -14.45 -8.48 -7.95
C LEU A 432 -13.72 -9.75 -8.40
N ALA A 433 -13.43 -9.94 -9.70
CA ALA A 433 -12.80 -11.18 -10.19
C ALA A 433 -11.48 -11.49 -9.46
N SER A 434 -10.61 -10.49 -9.24
CA SER A 434 -9.34 -10.68 -8.53
C SER A 434 -9.56 -11.13 -7.08
N VAL A 435 -10.56 -10.55 -6.40
CA VAL A 435 -10.89 -10.87 -5.00
C VAL A 435 -11.41 -12.30 -4.91
N ILE A 436 -12.38 -12.65 -5.74
CA ILE A 436 -12.98 -14.01 -5.78
C ILE A 436 -11.89 -15.04 -6.08
N LEU A 437 -11.02 -14.76 -7.06
CA LEU A 437 -9.92 -15.65 -7.43
C LEU A 437 -8.95 -15.90 -6.25
N GLN A 438 -8.58 -14.85 -5.52
CA GLN A 438 -7.73 -14.97 -4.34
C GLN A 438 -8.43 -15.72 -3.21
N MET A 439 -9.71 -15.45 -2.96
CA MET A 439 -10.49 -16.15 -1.94
C MET A 439 -10.56 -17.66 -2.22
N LYS A 440 -10.83 -18.04 -3.46
CA LYS A 440 -10.84 -19.45 -3.88
C LYS A 440 -9.45 -20.09 -3.72
N ALA A 441 -8.38 -19.40 -4.09
CA ALA A 441 -7.01 -19.90 -3.93
C ALA A 441 -6.61 -20.10 -2.46
N LEU A 442 -7.07 -19.22 -1.57
CA LEU A 442 -6.84 -19.28 -0.12
C LEU A 442 -7.86 -20.17 0.61
N ARG A 443 -8.85 -20.73 -0.08
CA ARG A 443 -9.94 -21.57 0.49
C ARG A 443 -10.71 -20.86 1.60
N LEU A 444 -11.06 -19.60 1.38
CA LEU A 444 -11.74 -18.75 2.38
C LEU A 444 -13.27 -18.87 2.33
N GLY A 445 -13.80 -19.79 1.53
CA GLY A 445 -15.25 -19.94 1.32
C GLY A 445 -15.77 -19.03 0.21
N GLU A 446 -17.09 -18.87 0.19
CA GLU A 446 -17.77 -18.06 -0.80
C GLU A 446 -17.72 -16.57 -0.41
N ILE A 447 -17.63 -15.69 -1.42
CA ILE A 447 -17.54 -14.24 -1.19
C ILE A 447 -18.78 -13.67 -0.48
N GLN A 448 -19.95 -14.29 -0.66
CA GLN A 448 -21.19 -13.87 0.00
C GLN A 448 -21.16 -14.10 1.52
N ASP A 449 -20.43 -15.14 1.97
CA ASP A 449 -20.31 -15.53 3.37
C ASP A 449 -19.05 -14.94 4.03
N PHE A 450 -18.21 -14.28 3.24
CA PHE A 450 -16.98 -13.71 3.75
C PHE A 450 -17.28 -12.46 4.59
N PRO A 451 -16.70 -12.33 5.79
CA PRO A 451 -17.04 -11.27 6.72
C PRO A 451 -16.41 -9.92 6.31
N PHE A 452 -16.86 -9.35 5.21
CA PHE A 452 -16.56 -7.94 4.89
C PHE A 452 -17.25 -7.02 5.90
N ILE A 453 -16.68 -5.84 6.14
CA ILE A 453 -17.35 -4.80 6.93
C ILE A 453 -18.63 -4.35 6.22
N GLU A 454 -18.54 -4.14 4.92
CA GLU A 454 -19.68 -3.87 4.02
C GLU A 454 -19.60 -4.87 2.86
N PRO A 455 -20.57 -5.79 2.75
CA PRO A 455 -20.55 -6.78 1.68
C PRO A 455 -20.80 -6.15 0.31
N PRO A 456 -20.15 -6.63 -0.76
CA PRO A 456 -20.38 -6.17 -2.11
C PRO A 456 -21.77 -6.57 -2.61
N ASP A 457 -22.29 -5.82 -3.61
CA ASP A 457 -23.57 -6.10 -4.26
C ASP A 457 -23.55 -7.44 -5.02
N TYR A 458 -24.66 -8.16 -4.99
CA TYR A 458 -24.84 -9.43 -5.71
C TYR A 458 -24.53 -9.32 -7.21
N ARG A 459 -24.83 -8.18 -7.85
CA ARG A 459 -24.55 -7.97 -9.28
C ARG A 459 -23.05 -7.90 -9.54
N GLN A 460 -22.28 -7.25 -8.67
CA GLN A 460 -20.82 -7.18 -8.76
C GLN A 460 -20.19 -8.57 -8.54
N ILE A 461 -20.72 -9.34 -7.58
CA ILE A 461 -20.29 -10.71 -7.32
C ILE A 461 -20.51 -11.58 -8.55
N ARG A 462 -21.73 -11.55 -9.13
CA ARG A 462 -22.08 -12.29 -10.34
C ARG A 462 -21.18 -11.94 -11.53
N ASP A 463 -20.91 -10.67 -11.76
CA ASP A 463 -20.01 -10.20 -12.83
C ASP A 463 -18.57 -10.69 -12.63
N GLY A 464 -18.11 -10.71 -11.37
CA GLY A 464 -16.82 -11.29 -11.00
C GLY A 464 -16.72 -12.78 -11.32
N TYR A 465 -17.71 -13.59 -10.91
CA TYR A 465 -17.79 -15.01 -11.26
C TYR A 465 -17.87 -15.25 -12.77
N GLN A 466 -18.73 -14.49 -13.46
CA GLN A 466 -18.86 -14.60 -14.91
C GLN A 466 -17.51 -14.34 -15.60
N THR A 467 -16.77 -13.33 -15.19
CA THR A 467 -15.43 -13.05 -15.73
C THR A 467 -14.47 -14.22 -15.49
N LEU A 468 -14.48 -14.82 -14.31
CA LEU A 468 -13.62 -15.98 -14.01
C LEU A 468 -13.99 -17.22 -14.81
N HIS A 469 -15.28 -17.46 -15.08
CA HIS A 469 -15.74 -18.51 -15.99
C HIS A 469 -15.27 -18.25 -17.43
N GLU A 470 -15.45 -17.03 -17.96
CA GLU A 470 -15.01 -16.65 -19.30
C GLU A 470 -13.50 -16.85 -19.49
N LEU A 471 -12.71 -16.65 -18.42
CA LEU A 471 -11.26 -16.86 -18.42
C LEU A 471 -10.86 -18.34 -18.22
N GLY A 472 -11.79 -19.22 -17.88
CA GLY A 472 -11.52 -20.61 -17.50
C GLY A 472 -10.80 -20.77 -16.17
N ALA A 473 -10.86 -19.74 -15.31
CA ALA A 473 -10.22 -19.76 -13.99
C ALA A 473 -10.98 -20.58 -12.95
N ILE A 474 -12.29 -20.73 -13.14
CA ILE A 474 -13.18 -21.57 -12.34
C ILE A 474 -14.03 -22.45 -13.27
N ASP A 475 -14.46 -23.59 -12.76
CA ASP A 475 -15.32 -24.53 -13.44
C ASP A 475 -16.82 -24.23 -13.22
N GLU A 476 -17.71 -25.07 -13.78
CA GLU A 476 -19.17 -24.94 -13.67
C GLU A 476 -19.68 -25.00 -12.21
N ASN A 477 -18.90 -25.57 -11.29
CA ASN A 477 -19.19 -25.64 -9.86
C ASN A 477 -18.59 -24.47 -9.07
N ASN A 478 -18.05 -23.47 -9.77
CA ASN A 478 -17.27 -22.36 -9.19
C ASN A 478 -15.99 -22.81 -8.47
N GLU A 479 -15.48 -24.01 -8.72
CA GLU A 479 -14.21 -24.47 -8.14
C GLU A 479 -13.01 -24.03 -8.99
N LEU A 480 -11.89 -23.80 -8.31
CA LEU A 480 -10.68 -23.29 -8.94
C LEU A 480 -10.07 -24.33 -9.89
N THR A 481 -9.92 -23.98 -11.16
CA THR A 481 -9.20 -24.81 -12.13
C THR A 481 -7.68 -24.75 -11.92
N GLN A 482 -6.92 -25.61 -12.61
CA GLN A 482 -5.46 -25.52 -12.62
C GLN A 482 -4.99 -24.15 -13.17
N LEU A 483 -5.65 -23.65 -14.21
CA LEU A 483 -5.40 -22.33 -14.78
C LEU A 483 -5.70 -21.22 -13.77
N GLY A 484 -6.84 -21.31 -13.07
CA GLY A 484 -7.19 -20.37 -12.00
C GLY A 484 -6.15 -20.36 -10.88
N GLY A 485 -5.62 -21.50 -10.49
CA GLY A 485 -4.53 -21.60 -9.52
C GLY A 485 -3.24 -20.93 -9.98
N GLN A 486 -2.93 -20.93 -11.27
CA GLN A 486 -1.80 -20.20 -11.84
C GLN A 486 -2.07 -18.69 -11.90
N LEU A 487 -3.29 -18.29 -12.30
CA LEU A 487 -3.71 -16.88 -12.34
C LEU A 487 -3.67 -16.22 -10.96
N ALA A 488 -4.10 -16.93 -9.91
CA ALA A 488 -4.11 -16.42 -8.54
C ALA A 488 -2.71 -16.07 -8.00
N ARG A 489 -1.65 -16.65 -8.56
CA ARG A 489 -0.26 -16.36 -8.21
C ARG A 489 0.31 -15.12 -8.88
N LEU A 490 -0.39 -14.60 -9.91
CA LEU A 490 0.05 -13.41 -10.64
C LEU A 490 -0.56 -12.16 -10.01
N PRO A 491 0.22 -11.16 -9.55
CA PRO A 491 -0.28 -9.95 -8.91
C PRO A 491 -0.75 -8.92 -9.94
N ILE A 492 -1.57 -9.36 -10.90
CA ILE A 492 -2.12 -8.54 -12.00
C ILE A 492 -3.59 -8.90 -12.22
N ASP A 493 -4.29 -8.06 -12.99
CA ASP A 493 -5.67 -8.36 -13.38
C ASP A 493 -5.78 -9.77 -14.02
N PRO A 494 -6.77 -10.60 -13.65
CA PRO A 494 -6.93 -11.96 -14.17
C PRO A 494 -6.99 -12.04 -15.70
N ARG A 495 -7.55 -11.03 -16.39
CA ARG A 495 -7.59 -10.98 -17.86
C ARG A 495 -6.19 -10.84 -18.45
N ILE A 496 -5.38 -9.94 -17.86
CA ILE A 496 -3.98 -9.76 -18.27
C ILE A 496 -3.16 -11.00 -17.93
N GLY A 497 -3.40 -11.60 -16.76
CA GLY A 497 -2.79 -12.87 -16.38
C GLY A 497 -3.10 -13.99 -17.37
N ARG A 498 -4.33 -14.06 -17.85
CA ARG A 498 -4.74 -15.06 -18.88
C ARG A 498 -3.99 -14.88 -20.19
N MET A 499 -3.77 -13.61 -20.62
CA MET A 499 -2.95 -13.31 -21.82
C MET A 499 -1.52 -13.86 -21.64
N VAL A 500 -0.91 -13.64 -20.49
CA VAL A 500 0.45 -14.11 -20.18
C VAL A 500 0.55 -15.63 -20.19
N LEU A 501 -0.44 -16.33 -19.61
CA LEU A 501 -0.46 -17.79 -19.59
C LEU A 501 -0.68 -18.37 -21.00
N ALA A 502 -1.57 -17.78 -21.81
CA ALA A 502 -1.77 -18.18 -23.20
C ALA A 502 -0.50 -17.97 -24.05
N ALA A 503 0.17 -16.82 -23.87
CA ALA A 503 1.39 -16.51 -24.60
C ALA A 503 2.53 -17.53 -24.37
N ARG A 504 2.53 -18.18 -23.20
CA ARG A 504 3.48 -19.27 -22.91
C ARG A 504 3.22 -20.48 -23.81
N GLU A 505 1.95 -20.80 -24.03
CA GLU A 505 1.53 -21.93 -24.88
C GLU A 505 1.78 -21.63 -26.36
N GLU A 506 1.57 -20.38 -26.76
CA GLU A 506 1.75 -19.91 -28.14
C GLU A 506 3.22 -19.55 -28.50
N GLY A 507 4.16 -19.60 -27.54
CA GLY A 507 5.58 -19.34 -27.77
C GLY A 507 5.94 -17.86 -27.95
N VAL A 508 5.08 -16.92 -27.55
CA VAL A 508 5.25 -15.45 -27.64
C VAL A 508 5.28 -14.78 -26.26
N LEU A 509 5.80 -15.51 -25.26
CA LEU A 509 5.75 -15.09 -23.87
C LEU A 509 6.48 -13.78 -23.63
N GLU A 510 7.63 -13.55 -24.26
CA GLU A 510 8.45 -12.36 -24.00
C GLU A 510 7.74 -11.09 -24.47
N GLU A 511 7.16 -11.10 -25.66
CA GLU A 511 6.39 -10.01 -26.23
C GLU A 511 5.17 -9.70 -25.38
N VAL A 512 4.44 -10.71 -25.00
CA VAL A 512 3.22 -10.53 -24.19
C VAL A 512 3.55 -10.11 -22.75
N LEU A 513 4.67 -10.51 -22.16
CA LEU A 513 5.13 -10.00 -20.87
C LEU A 513 5.42 -8.48 -20.94
N ILE A 514 6.01 -8.01 -22.04
CA ILE A 514 6.25 -6.58 -22.26
C ILE A 514 4.90 -5.85 -22.34
N ILE A 515 3.95 -6.36 -23.12
CA ILE A 515 2.62 -5.76 -23.29
C ILE A 515 1.84 -5.80 -21.98
N ALA A 516 1.77 -6.95 -21.31
CA ALA A 516 1.05 -7.13 -20.07
C ALA A 516 1.58 -6.20 -18.96
N SER A 517 2.90 -6.06 -18.85
CA SER A 517 3.51 -5.12 -17.92
C SER A 517 3.21 -3.66 -18.29
N ALA A 518 3.14 -3.30 -19.58
CA ALA A 518 2.72 -1.96 -20.02
C ALA A 518 1.27 -1.67 -19.61
N LEU A 519 0.37 -2.64 -19.76
CA LEU A 519 -1.05 -2.50 -19.41
C LEU A 519 -1.30 -2.38 -17.90
N THR A 520 -0.34 -2.78 -17.06
CA THR A 520 -0.43 -2.66 -15.59
C THR A 520 0.12 -1.35 -15.03
N VAL A 521 0.78 -0.55 -15.87
CA VAL A 521 1.26 0.78 -15.53
C VAL A 521 0.48 1.85 -16.31
N GLN A 522 0.60 3.09 -15.86
CA GLN A 522 0.12 4.17 -16.70
C GLN A 522 1.02 4.33 -17.92
N ASP A 523 0.40 4.61 -19.07
CA ASP A 523 1.13 4.88 -20.32
C ASP A 523 2.30 5.84 -20.07
N PRO A 524 3.53 5.46 -20.39
CA PRO A 524 4.69 6.30 -20.21
C PRO A 524 4.75 7.50 -21.16
N ARG A 525 3.97 7.50 -22.24
CA ARG A 525 3.89 8.60 -23.21
C ARG A 525 3.15 9.78 -22.60
N GLU A 526 3.77 10.93 -22.56
CA GLU A 526 3.20 12.18 -22.03
C GLU A 526 2.77 13.08 -23.19
N ARG A 527 1.58 13.68 -23.08
CA ARG A 527 1.03 14.62 -24.07
C ARG A 527 0.64 15.90 -23.36
N PRO A 528 1.61 16.82 -23.08
CA PRO A 528 1.32 18.11 -22.49
C PRO A 528 0.34 18.90 -23.37
N ALA A 529 -0.60 19.61 -22.76
CA ALA A 529 -1.65 20.33 -23.47
C ALA A 529 -1.09 21.40 -24.44
N ASP A 530 -0.02 22.04 -24.02
CA ASP A 530 0.70 23.08 -24.78
C ASP A 530 1.65 22.54 -25.87
N MET A 531 1.94 21.22 -25.86
CA MET A 531 2.93 20.59 -26.76
C MET A 531 2.42 19.29 -27.40
N GLN A 532 1.11 19.14 -27.54
CA GLN A 532 0.49 17.89 -28.04
C GLN A 532 1.03 17.46 -29.40
N GLN A 533 1.12 18.39 -30.35
CA GLN A 533 1.62 18.10 -31.72
C GLN A 533 3.07 17.62 -31.68
N ALA A 534 3.93 18.28 -30.93
CA ALA A 534 5.34 17.88 -30.77
C ALA A 534 5.48 16.52 -30.09
N ALA A 535 4.62 16.24 -29.12
CA ALA A 535 4.59 14.93 -28.45
C ALA A 535 4.13 13.82 -29.39
N ASP A 536 3.07 14.06 -30.19
CA ASP A 536 2.57 13.10 -31.19
C ASP A 536 3.60 12.81 -32.29
N GLU A 537 4.30 13.84 -32.74
CA GLU A 537 5.41 13.68 -33.70
C GLU A 537 6.56 12.87 -33.08
N ALA A 538 6.94 13.15 -31.83
CA ALA A 538 7.96 12.39 -31.12
C ALA A 538 7.56 10.93 -30.88
N HIS A 539 6.28 10.64 -30.69
CA HIS A 539 5.76 9.29 -30.47
C HIS A 539 5.52 8.52 -31.77
N SER A 540 5.43 9.20 -32.93
CA SER A 540 5.14 8.57 -34.23
C SER A 540 6.15 7.47 -34.60
N LYS A 541 7.41 7.60 -34.17
CA LYS A 541 8.48 6.62 -34.40
C LYS A 541 8.25 5.24 -33.78
N TRP A 542 7.35 5.12 -32.80
CA TRP A 542 6.97 3.84 -32.17
C TRP A 542 5.61 3.36 -32.65
N ARG A 543 4.87 4.16 -33.37
CA ARG A 543 3.53 3.82 -33.83
C ARG A 543 3.59 2.61 -34.78
N ASP A 544 2.61 1.75 -34.68
CA ASP A 544 2.32 0.70 -35.63
C ASP A 544 0.92 0.95 -36.20
N GLU A 545 0.75 0.74 -37.50
CA GLU A 545 -0.52 1.05 -38.19
C GLU A 545 -1.63 0.07 -37.82
N ASN A 546 -1.28 -1.16 -37.40
CA ASN A 546 -2.20 -2.24 -37.21
C ASN A 546 -2.42 -2.58 -35.70
N SER A 547 -1.50 -2.15 -34.82
CA SER A 547 -1.55 -2.61 -33.43
C SER A 547 -0.89 -1.65 -32.43
N ASP A 548 -1.66 -1.15 -31.48
CA ASP A 548 -1.13 -0.40 -30.33
C ASP A 548 -0.22 -1.25 -29.45
N PHE A 549 -0.40 -2.57 -29.43
CA PHE A 549 0.47 -3.47 -28.68
C PHE A 549 1.87 -3.59 -29.27
N VAL A 550 1.97 -3.58 -30.61
CA VAL A 550 3.26 -3.55 -31.30
C VAL A 550 3.98 -2.23 -31.03
N ALA A 551 3.26 -1.12 -30.91
CA ALA A 551 3.83 0.16 -30.51
C ALA A 551 4.52 0.09 -29.12
N TYR A 552 3.97 -0.65 -28.16
CA TYR A 552 4.65 -0.91 -26.87
C TYR A 552 5.95 -1.70 -27.05
N LEU A 553 5.99 -2.69 -27.93
CA LEU A 553 7.22 -3.44 -28.23
C LEU A 553 8.32 -2.56 -28.83
N HIS A 554 7.95 -1.66 -29.76
CA HIS A 554 8.88 -0.70 -30.34
C HIS A 554 9.42 0.28 -29.29
N LEU A 555 8.56 0.81 -28.43
CA LEU A 555 8.95 1.71 -27.34
C LEU A 555 9.86 1.01 -26.33
N TRP A 556 9.55 -0.26 -25.98
CA TRP A 556 10.38 -1.06 -25.07
C TRP A 556 11.78 -1.27 -25.63
N ARG A 557 11.91 -1.69 -26.89
CA ARG A 557 13.21 -1.90 -27.55
C ARG A 557 14.03 -0.63 -27.55
N TRP A 558 13.42 0.49 -27.93
CA TRP A 558 14.09 1.80 -27.89
C TRP A 558 14.59 2.15 -26.49
N TYR A 559 13.77 1.94 -25.48
CA TYR A 559 14.16 2.25 -24.10
C TYR A 559 15.29 1.37 -23.60
N ASP A 560 15.24 0.07 -23.88
CA ASP A 560 16.26 -0.89 -23.43
C ASP A 560 17.61 -0.66 -24.12
N GLU A 561 17.62 -0.32 -25.42
CA GLU A 561 18.81 0.11 -26.16
C GLU A 561 19.42 1.39 -25.56
N LYS A 562 18.59 2.42 -25.32
CA LYS A 562 19.08 3.67 -24.71
C LYS A 562 19.63 3.45 -23.30
N ARG A 563 18.99 2.59 -22.52
CA ARG A 563 19.46 2.24 -21.18
C ARG A 563 20.81 1.51 -21.19
N ALA A 564 21.07 0.68 -22.18
CA ALA A 564 22.35 -0.01 -22.32
C ALA A 564 23.51 0.95 -22.69
N GLN A 565 23.20 2.06 -23.38
CA GLN A 565 24.20 2.98 -23.92
C GLN A 565 24.41 4.24 -23.05
N LEU A 566 23.42 4.66 -22.27
CA LEU A 566 23.40 5.95 -21.59
C LEU A 566 23.51 5.81 -20.07
N SER A 567 24.13 6.80 -19.43
CA SER A 567 24.02 6.96 -17.98
C SER A 567 22.59 7.30 -17.56
N THR A 568 22.25 7.06 -16.28
CA THR A 568 20.91 7.36 -15.76
C THR A 568 20.46 8.81 -16.00
N SER A 569 21.38 9.77 -15.87
CA SER A 569 21.09 11.20 -16.14
C SER A 569 20.81 11.45 -17.61
N GLN A 570 21.60 10.86 -18.51
CA GLN A 570 21.39 10.97 -19.95
C GLN A 570 20.11 10.27 -20.40
N LEU A 571 19.78 9.10 -19.84
CA LEU A 571 18.54 8.39 -20.11
C LEU A 571 17.31 9.21 -19.69
N ARG A 572 17.34 9.87 -18.52
CA ARG A 572 16.28 10.80 -18.11
C ARG A 572 16.09 11.94 -19.12
N LYS A 573 17.19 12.52 -19.61
CA LYS A 573 17.12 13.57 -20.65
C LYS A 573 16.56 13.03 -21.98
N ALA A 574 16.96 11.83 -22.41
CA ALA A 574 16.44 11.19 -23.61
C ALA A 574 14.93 10.89 -23.52
N CYS A 575 14.46 10.37 -22.38
CA CYS A 575 13.04 10.19 -22.13
C CYS A 575 12.28 11.53 -22.23
N ARG A 576 12.76 12.58 -21.55
CA ARG A 576 12.14 13.90 -21.56
C ARG A 576 12.07 14.51 -22.97
N ALA A 577 13.15 14.41 -23.73
CA ALA A 577 13.20 14.89 -25.11
C ALA A 577 12.23 14.14 -26.05
N SER A 578 11.80 12.94 -25.67
CA SER A 578 10.83 12.13 -26.40
C SER A 578 9.44 12.12 -25.76
N PHE A 579 9.14 13.06 -24.88
CA PHE A 579 7.88 13.14 -24.12
C PHE A 579 7.51 11.83 -23.42
N LEU A 580 8.51 11.19 -22.78
CA LEU A 580 8.31 9.98 -21.98
C LEU A 580 8.57 10.24 -20.50
N SER A 581 7.70 9.72 -19.66
CA SER A 581 7.95 9.65 -18.23
C SER A 581 9.00 8.58 -17.91
N TYR A 582 10.20 9.01 -17.57
CA TYR A 582 11.27 8.10 -17.13
C TYR A 582 10.85 7.18 -15.98
N MET A 583 10.04 7.69 -15.05
CA MET A 583 9.57 6.92 -13.90
C MET A 583 8.61 5.80 -14.30
N ARG A 584 7.68 6.09 -15.21
CA ARG A 584 6.76 5.07 -15.75
C ARG A 584 7.49 4.02 -16.59
N MET A 585 8.49 4.42 -17.38
CA MET A 585 9.35 3.49 -18.12
C MET A 585 10.12 2.55 -17.16
N ARG A 586 10.61 3.10 -16.04
CA ARG A 586 11.28 2.32 -15.01
C ARG A 586 10.29 1.37 -14.29
N GLU A 587 9.11 1.85 -13.91
CA GLU A 587 8.06 1.04 -13.28
C GLU A 587 7.62 -0.10 -14.21
N TRP A 588 7.38 0.20 -15.49
CA TRP A 588 7.07 -0.80 -16.51
C TRP A 588 8.12 -1.91 -16.57
N ARG A 589 9.38 -1.54 -16.59
CA ARG A 589 10.48 -2.49 -16.60
C ARG A 589 10.55 -3.33 -15.32
N GLU A 590 10.35 -2.74 -14.17
CA GLU A 590 10.33 -3.44 -12.88
C GLU A 590 9.20 -4.49 -12.84
N ILE A 591 8.01 -4.16 -13.33
CA ILE A 591 6.88 -5.09 -13.44
C ILE A 591 7.18 -6.22 -14.44
N TYR A 592 7.77 -5.92 -15.59
CA TYR A 592 8.16 -6.93 -16.57
C TYR A 592 9.07 -8.01 -15.93
N TYR A 593 10.11 -7.61 -15.23
CA TYR A 593 11.01 -8.58 -14.59
C TYR A 593 10.33 -9.37 -13.48
N GLN A 594 9.48 -8.75 -12.70
CA GLN A 594 8.69 -9.45 -11.67
C GLN A 594 7.76 -10.50 -12.29
N LEU A 595 7.03 -10.14 -13.34
CA LEU A 595 6.15 -11.08 -14.03
C LEU A 595 6.96 -12.22 -14.67
N LYS A 596 8.10 -11.91 -15.28
CA LYS A 596 9.01 -12.90 -15.86
C LYS A 596 9.48 -13.91 -14.81
N GLU A 597 9.87 -13.45 -13.62
CA GLU A 597 10.28 -14.31 -12.51
C GLU A 597 9.13 -15.20 -12.03
N LEU A 598 7.97 -14.62 -11.73
CA LEU A 598 6.78 -15.35 -11.25
C LEU A 598 6.29 -16.41 -12.26
N VAL A 599 6.27 -16.08 -13.56
CA VAL A 599 5.86 -17.03 -14.61
C VAL A 599 6.89 -18.16 -14.73
N GLY A 600 8.19 -17.87 -14.51
CA GLY A 600 9.24 -18.89 -14.47
C GLY A 600 9.10 -19.89 -13.32
N GLU A 601 8.47 -19.51 -12.22
CA GLU A 601 8.22 -20.38 -11.06
C GLU A 601 6.92 -21.20 -11.18
N LEU A 602 6.07 -20.89 -12.17
CA LEU A 602 4.82 -21.64 -12.37
C LEU A 602 5.09 -23.07 -12.85
N PRO A 603 4.26 -24.06 -12.43
CA PRO A 603 4.33 -25.42 -12.90
C PRO A 603 4.24 -25.53 -14.43
N GLY A 604 5.08 -26.37 -15.05
CA GLY A 604 5.11 -26.57 -16.49
C GLY A 604 6.02 -25.59 -17.26
N THR A 605 6.76 -24.73 -16.59
CA THR A 605 7.75 -23.85 -17.25
C THR A 605 9.02 -24.66 -17.61
N PRO A 606 9.54 -24.59 -18.85
CA PRO A 606 10.73 -25.31 -19.28
C PRO A 606 11.96 -25.00 -18.40
N ARG A 607 12.72 -26.03 -18.03
CA ARG A 607 13.91 -25.89 -17.14
C ARG A 607 14.97 -24.90 -17.65
N ASN A 608 15.06 -24.69 -18.96
CA ASN A 608 16.01 -23.72 -19.55
C ASN A 608 15.64 -22.26 -19.20
N MET A 609 14.36 -21.92 -19.08
CA MET A 609 13.94 -20.60 -18.61
C MET A 609 14.29 -20.36 -17.14
N GLN A 610 14.13 -21.37 -16.29
CA GLN A 610 14.48 -21.29 -14.87
C GLN A 610 16.00 -21.08 -14.63
N ARG A 611 16.86 -21.59 -15.50
CA ARG A 611 18.31 -21.44 -15.41
C ARG A 611 18.81 -20.07 -15.84
N ASN A 612 18.26 -19.52 -16.92
CA ASN A 612 18.58 -18.17 -17.41
C ASN A 612 18.12 -17.08 -16.42
N GLN A 613 16.95 -17.26 -15.80
CA GLN A 613 16.41 -16.33 -14.81
C GLN A 613 17.27 -16.25 -13.55
N LYS A 614 17.76 -17.39 -13.02
CA LYS A 614 18.66 -17.40 -11.86
C LYS A 614 20.02 -16.74 -12.14
N SER A 615 20.51 -16.81 -13.38
CA SER A 615 21.74 -16.13 -13.79
C SER A 615 21.55 -14.63 -13.97
N GLU A 616 20.42 -14.19 -14.53
CA GLU A 616 20.07 -12.77 -14.69
C GLU A 616 19.79 -12.10 -13.34
N ALA A 617 19.09 -12.77 -12.42
CA ALA A 617 18.83 -12.27 -11.07
C ALA A 617 20.13 -12.14 -10.23
N ARG A 618 21.08 -13.08 -10.37
CA ARG A 618 22.40 -12.97 -9.75
C ARG A 618 23.21 -11.79 -10.28
N ASN A 619 23.21 -11.55 -11.59
CA ASN A 619 23.91 -10.42 -12.20
C ASN A 619 23.29 -9.06 -11.81
N GLN A 620 21.97 -9.00 -11.61
CA GLN A 620 21.29 -7.78 -11.14
C GLN A 620 21.60 -7.47 -9.67
N ASN A 621 21.71 -8.49 -8.81
CA ASN A 621 22.07 -8.31 -7.40
C ASN A 621 23.56 -7.93 -7.23
N GLN A 622 24.45 -8.44 -8.06
CA GLN A 622 25.87 -8.03 -8.06
C GLN A 622 26.06 -6.59 -8.56
N GLY A 623 25.27 -6.14 -9.54
CA GLY A 623 25.27 -4.75 -10.00
C GLY A 623 24.64 -3.75 -9.01
N ARG A 624 23.87 -4.23 -8.01
CA ARG A 624 23.32 -3.41 -6.90
C ARG A 624 24.30 -3.24 -5.73
N MET A 625 25.24 -4.14 -5.54
CA MET A 625 26.28 -4.05 -4.49
C MET A 625 27.48 -3.18 -4.88
N THR A 626 27.62 -2.81 -6.15
CA THR A 626 28.77 -2.04 -6.68
C THR A 626 28.42 -0.61 -7.09
N LYS A 627 27.27 -0.07 -6.69
CA LYS A 627 26.90 1.34 -6.93
C LYS A 627 26.34 2.01 -5.67
#